data_e9aabd3f81d938d3b30ca1d692df6302
#
_entry.id   e9aabd3f81d938d3b30ca1d692df6302
#
_cell.length_a   1.000
_cell.length_b   1.000
_cell.length_c   1.000
_cell.angle_alpha   90.00
_cell.angle_beta   90.00
_cell.angle_gamma   90.00
#
_symmetry.space_group_name_H-M   'P 1'
#
loop_
_entity.id
_entity.type
_entity.pdbx_description
1 polymer ?
#
loop_
_entity_poly.entity_id
_entity_poly.type
_entity_poly.pdbx_seq_one_letter_code
_entity_poly.pdbx_strand_id
1 'polypeptide(L)'
;MKNKALIVVAVSFFLTSCAISLKNNKLAEINPFDGLLFFIDQKNSLNISSLKQQILIPSTGYEVPTWENLLPNAKREYRSGIHMGIDFTAPMGNPIQSSFPGVVVRSNKDYKDVDIQIYNSYLKTSAVLGKTPEDIYSNILLGKAVVIDHGYSVVDEFRVITVYAHLSEISEDVFPGAIINRGQVIGKAGNTGTSSGALNNGKGSHLHWEMHFDNNTDRYYLGQNIPNPSLYLNLKKIFVKE
;
A
#
# COMPACT_ATOMS: atom_id res chain seq x y z
N MET A 1 78.53 -17.94 -65.64
CA MET A 1 77.56 -17.08 -65.10
C MET A 1 76.41 -17.98 -64.56
N LYS A 2 76.33 -18.17 -63.24
CA LYS A 2 75.39 -19.13 -62.62
C LYS A 2 74.33 -18.35 -61.89
N ASN A 3 73.06 -18.44 -62.36
CA ASN A 3 71.92 -17.87 -61.71
C ASN A 3 71.51 -18.71 -60.46
N LYS A 4 71.52 -18.09 -59.31
CA LYS A 4 70.96 -18.70 -58.12
C LYS A 4 69.51 -18.27 -57.98
N ALA A 5 68.61 -19.23 -58.03
CA ALA A 5 67.20 -19.03 -57.72
C ALA A 5 67.04 -18.98 -56.20
N LEU A 6 66.36 -17.95 -55.74
CA LEU A 6 65.99 -17.78 -54.31
C LEU A 6 64.62 -18.39 -54.13
N ILE A 7 64.50 -19.45 -53.33
CA ILE A 7 63.24 -20.05 -52.95
C ILE A 7 62.74 -19.31 -51.69
N VAL A 8 61.62 -18.59 -51.83
CA VAL A 8 60.98 -17.97 -50.69
C VAL A 8 59.88 -18.98 -50.18
N VAL A 9 60.10 -19.51 -48.99
CA VAL A 9 59.17 -20.35 -48.32
C VAL A 9 58.19 -19.42 -47.51
N ALA A 10 56.93 -19.31 -47.92
CA ALA A 10 55.94 -18.60 -47.20
C ALA A 10 55.37 -19.52 -46.09
N VAL A 11 55.58 -19.20 -44.85
CA VAL A 11 55.02 -19.84 -43.68
C VAL A 11 53.71 -19.15 -43.39
N SER A 12 52.59 -19.81 -43.70
CA SER A 12 51.25 -19.32 -43.33
C SER A 12 50.98 -19.65 -41.89
N PHE A 13 50.97 -18.62 -41.02
CA PHE A 13 50.45 -18.72 -39.66
C PHE A 13 48.93 -18.68 -39.72
N PHE A 14 48.25 -19.80 -39.50
CA PHE A 14 46.82 -19.86 -39.18
C PHE A 14 46.63 -19.41 -37.71
N LEU A 15 46.28 -18.17 -37.52
CA LEU A 15 45.77 -17.69 -36.25
C LEU A 15 44.30 -18.16 -36.10
N THR A 16 44.07 -19.28 -35.43
CA THR A 16 42.75 -19.65 -34.94
C THR A 16 42.38 -18.71 -33.81
N SER A 17 41.60 -17.67 -34.12
CA SER A 17 40.98 -16.82 -33.11
C SER A 17 39.90 -17.61 -32.41
N CYS A 18 40.20 -18.12 -31.25
CA CYS A 18 39.20 -18.66 -30.34
C CYS A 18 38.38 -17.47 -29.82
N ALA A 19 37.23 -17.19 -30.46
CA ALA A 19 36.28 -16.23 -29.96
C ALA A 19 35.64 -16.79 -28.69
N ILE A 20 36.17 -16.38 -27.54
CA ILE A 20 35.50 -16.62 -26.26
C ILE A 20 34.24 -15.77 -26.26
N SER A 21 33.09 -16.39 -26.53
CA SER A 21 31.78 -15.80 -26.32
C SER A 21 31.61 -15.55 -24.82
N LEU A 22 31.92 -14.34 -24.37
CA LEU A 22 31.51 -13.85 -23.08
C LEU A 22 29.97 -13.76 -23.10
N LYS A 23 29.28 -14.82 -22.63
CA LYS A 23 27.90 -14.69 -22.22
C LYS A 23 27.87 -13.58 -21.19
N ASN A 24 27.34 -12.42 -21.59
CA ASN A 24 26.90 -11.37 -20.67
C ASN A 24 25.81 -11.97 -19.78
N ASN A 25 26.19 -12.62 -18.69
CA ASN A 25 25.33 -12.76 -17.55
C ASN A 25 25.13 -11.33 -17.03
N LYS A 26 24.12 -10.62 -17.55
CA LYS A 26 23.53 -9.51 -16.81
C LYS A 26 23.12 -10.12 -15.47
N LEU A 27 23.91 -9.89 -14.43
CA LEU A 27 23.45 -10.02 -13.07
C LEU A 27 22.15 -9.20 -13.05
N ALA A 28 21.02 -9.86 -12.85
CA ALA A 28 19.76 -9.15 -12.69
C ALA A 28 20.01 -8.15 -11.56
N GLU A 29 19.93 -6.86 -11.86
CA GLU A 29 20.04 -5.83 -10.81
C GLU A 29 19.02 -6.17 -9.77
N ILE A 30 19.47 -6.49 -8.57
CA ILE A 30 18.60 -6.80 -7.43
C ILE A 30 17.86 -5.49 -7.13
N ASN A 31 16.57 -5.48 -7.40
CA ASN A 31 15.73 -4.32 -7.10
C ASN A 31 15.64 -4.19 -5.57
N PRO A 32 16.15 -3.10 -4.97
CA PRO A 32 16.25 -2.96 -3.51
C PRO A 32 14.90 -2.87 -2.81
N PHE A 33 13.80 -2.70 -3.56
CA PHE A 33 12.44 -2.60 -3.02
C PHE A 33 11.66 -3.92 -3.07
N ASP A 34 12.20 -4.97 -3.72
CA ASP A 34 11.52 -6.25 -3.80
C ASP A 34 11.42 -6.93 -2.44
N GLY A 35 10.21 -7.37 -2.11
CA GLY A 35 9.97 -8.09 -0.88
C GLY A 35 9.91 -7.20 0.37
N LEU A 36 9.72 -5.88 0.23
CA LEU A 36 9.57 -4.96 1.37
C LEU A 36 8.11 -4.61 1.65
N LEU A 37 7.80 -4.42 2.93
CA LEU A 37 6.52 -3.88 3.42
C LEU A 37 6.54 -2.34 3.45
N PHE A 38 7.68 -1.75 3.83
CA PHE A 38 7.97 -0.32 3.74
C PHE A 38 9.48 -0.10 3.63
N PHE A 39 9.88 1.09 3.20
CA PHE A 39 11.28 1.49 3.07
C PHE A 39 11.46 2.96 3.47
N ILE A 40 12.24 3.23 4.49
CA ILE A 40 12.69 4.58 4.84
C ILE A 40 14.13 4.76 4.39
N ASP A 41 14.99 3.85 4.83
CA ASP A 41 16.37 3.69 4.44
C ASP A 41 16.83 2.23 4.65
N GLN A 42 18.07 1.91 4.43
CA GLN A 42 18.60 0.54 4.56
C GLN A 42 18.49 -0.05 5.98
N LYS A 43 18.41 0.77 7.03
CA LYS A 43 18.26 0.33 8.43
C LYS A 43 16.79 0.30 8.86
N ASN A 44 15.99 1.18 8.28
CA ASN A 44 14.57 1.38 8.60
C ASN A 44 13.72 0.87 7.43
N SER A 45 13.65 -0.44 7.26
CA SER A 45 12.82 -1.14 6.30
C SER A 45 12.32 -2.45 6.92
N LEU A 46 11.21 -2.97 6.42
CA LEU A 46 10.64 -4.22 6.89
C LEU A 46 10.39 -5.15 5.71
N ASN A 47 10.82 -6.41 5.83
CA ASN A 47 10.65 -7.40 4.79
C ASN A 47 9.27 -8.10 4.88
N ILE A 48 8.75 -8.55 3.75
CA ILE A 48 7.53 -9.37 3.67
C ILE A 48 7.64 -10.64 4.52
N SER A 49 8.83 -11.22 4.62
CA SER A 49 9.09 -12.41 5.45
C SER A 49 8.85 -12.21 6.96
N SER A 50 8.77 -10.96 7.43
CA SER A 50 8.41 -10.65 8.81
C SER A 50 6.91 -10.83 9.10
N LEU A 51 6.06 -10.93 8.05
CA LEU A 51 4.63 -11.20 8.25
C LEU A 51 4.43 -12.63 8.72
N LYS A 52 3.81 -12.81 9.88
CA LYS A 52 3.45 -14.13 10.44
C LYS A 52 2.31 -14.81 9.68
N GLN A 53 1.53 -14.03 8.93
CA GLN A 53 0.43 -14.52 8.10
C GLN A 53 0.16 -13.55 6.93
N GLN A 54 -0.38 -14.07 5.85
CA GLN A 54 -0.81 -13.24 4.72
C GLN A 54 -2.02 -12.36 5.10
N ILE A 55 -2.14 -11.22 4.44
CA ILE A 55 -3.20 -10.24 4.67
C ILE A 55 -4.47 -10.71 3.98
N LEU A 56 -5.54 -10.94 4.70
CA LEU A 56 -6.84 -11.19 4.09
C LEU A 56 -7.34 -9.91 3.43
N ILE A 57 -7.76 -9.99 2.17
CA ILE A 57 -8.34 -8.85 1.46
C ILE A 57 -9.56 -8.34 2.23
N PRO A 58 -9.56 -7.05 2.62
CA PRO A 58 -10.62 -6.52 3.49
C PRO A 58 -11.95 -6.26 2.77
N SER A 59 -11.94 -6.11 1.44
CA SER A 59 -13.13 -5.88 0.63
C SER A 59 -13.51 -7.17 -0.09
N THR A 60 -14.54 -7.84 0.39
CA THR A 60 -14.96 -9.16 -0.10
C THR A 60 -15.25 -9.13 -1.61
N GLY A 61 -14.62 -10.05 -2.34
CA GLY A 61 -14.79 -10.19 -3.80
C GLY A 61 -13.88 -9.28 -4.65
N TYR A 62 -12.99 -8.50 -4.04
CA TYR A 62 -12.09 -7.59 -4.75
C TYR A 62 -10.62 -8.02 -4.65
N GLU A 63 -9.76 -7.33 -5.38
CA GLU A 63 -8.31 -7.57 -5.42
C GLU A 63 -7.57 -6.26 -5.15
N VAL A 64 -6.25 -6.37 -4.91
CA VAL A 64 -5.37 -5.20 -4.87
C VAL A 64 -5.49 -4.46 -6.20
N PRO A 65 -5.83 -3.16 -6.19
CA PRO A 65 -6.00 -2.40 -7.42
C PRO A 65 -4.68 -2.23 -8.18
N THR A 66 -4.78 -2.15 -9.51
CA THR A 66 -3.62 -1.96 -10.39
C THR A 66 -3.29 -0.49 -10.64
N TRP A 67 -4.21 0.43 -10.36
CA TRP A 67 -4.05 1.86 -10.63
C TRP A 67 -3.26 2.52 -9.51
N GLU A 68 -2.16 3.17 -9.88
CA GLU A 68 -1.23 3.78 -8.92
C GLU A 68 -1.89 4.80 -7.98
N ASN A 69 -2.87 5.54 -8.46
CA ASN A 69 -3.61 6.52 -7.65
C ASN A 69 -4.48 5.87 -6.54
N LEU A 70 -4.72 4.57 -6.60
CA LEU A 70 -5.43 3.81 -5.55
C LEU A 70 -4.47 3.13 -4.57
N LEU A 71 -3.16 3.25 -4.80
CA LEU A 71 -2.11 2.63 -3.99
C LEU A 71 -1.45 3.64 -3.03
N PRO A 72 -0.71 3.15 -2.02
CA PRO A 72 0.09 4.01 -1.15
C PRO A 72 1.07 4.89 -1.93
N ASN A 73 1.47 6.00 -1.35
CA ASN A 73 2.35 7.06 -1.89
C ASN A 73 1.72 7.94 -2.98
N ALA A 74 0.51 7.65 -3.45
CA ALA A 74 -0.16 8.51 -4.40
C ALA A 74 -0.40 9.91 -3.80
N LYS A 75 -0.08 10.95 -4.56
CA LYS A 75 -0.30 12.33 -4.11
C LYS A 75 -1.80 12.64 -4.00
N ARG A 76 -2.17 13.30 -2.94
CA ARG A 76 -3.52 13.83 -2.68
C ARG A 76 -3.46 15.35 -2.64
N GLU A 77 -3.20 15.97 -3.81
CA GLU A 77 -2.97 17.41 -3.94
C GLU A 77 -4.15 18.23 -3.41
N TYR A 78 -5.38 17.76 -3.61
CA TYR A 78 -6.61 18.40 -3.13
C TYR A 78 -6.65 18.63 -1.60
N ARG A 79 -5.84 17.90 -0.83
CA ARG A 79 -5.74 18.02 0.63
C ARG A 79 -4.31 18.22 1.12
N SER A 80 -3.34 18.48 0.21
CA SER A 80 -1.91 18.60 0.55
C SER A 80 -1.37 17.43 1.37
N GLY A 81 -1.65 16.21 0.92
CA GLY A 81 -1.27 14.99 1.62
C GLY A 81 -0.83 13.88 0.70
N ILE A 82 -0.49 12.75 1.33
CA ILE A 82 -0.10 11.50 0.69
C ILE A 82 -1.17 10.44 0.99
N HIS A 83 -1.40 9.53 0.08
CA HIS A 83 -2.22 8.35 0.29
C HIS A 83 -1.43 7.32 1.11
N MET A 84 -1.89 7.01 2.31
CA MET A 84 -1.22 6.06 3.21
C MET A 84 -1.81 4.65 3.14
N GLY A 85 -2.84 4.45 2.31
CA GLY A 85 -3.59 3.21 2.22
C GLY A 85 -3.81 2.72 0.81
N ILE A 86 -4.67 1.71 0.70
CA ILE A 86 -5.15 1.13 -0.55
C ILE A 86 -6.64 1.43 -0.67
N ASP A 87 -7.06 1.99 -1.81
CA ASP A 87 -8.47 2.22 -2.10
C ASP A 87 -9.03 1.03 -2.89
N PHE A 88 -9.70 0.10 -2.20
CA PHE A 88 -10.41 -1.01 -2.83
C PHE A 88 -11.74 -0.52 -3.41
N THR A 89 -11.81 -0.41 -4.73
CA THR A 89 -13.05 -0.02 -5.43
C THR A 89 -14.14 -1.06 -5.15
N ALA A 90 -15.18 -0.66 -4.45
CA ALA A 90 -16.30 -1.52 -4.08
C ALA A 90 -17.62 -0.74 -4.15
N PRO A 91 -18.73 -1.34 -4.59
CA PRO A 91 -20.02 -0.67 -4.58
C PRO A 91 -20.48 -0.37 -3.15
N MET A 92 -21.33 0.62 -3.02
CA MET A 92 -22.01 0.95 -1.76
C MET A 92 -22.67 -0.30 -1.17
N GLY A 93 -22.38 -0.57 0.11
CA GLY A 93 -22.95 -1.72 0.81
C GLY A 93 -22.16 -3.03 0.69
N ASN A 94 -21.05 -3.09 -0.07
CA ASN A 94 -20.20 -4.27 -0.13
C ASN A 94 -19.65 -4.63 1.26
N PRO A 95 -19.71 -5.92 1.70
CA PRO A 95 -19.16 -6.32 2.98
C PRO A 95 -17.68 -6.02 3.12
N ILE A 96 -17.30 -5.45 4.26
CA ILE A 96 -15.92 -5.19 4.65
C ILE A 96 -15.59 -6.05 5.86
N GLN A 97 -14.46 -6.77 5.77
CA GLN A 97 -14.03 -7.72 6.78
C GLN A 97 -12.65 -7.35 7.34
N SER A 98 -12.38 -7.81 8.56
CA SER A 98 -11.09 -7.59 9.20
C SER A 98 -9.99 -8.46 8.56
N SER A 99 -8.86 -7.83 8.19
CA SER A 99 -7.71 -8.54 7.59
C SER A 99 -6.97 -9.44 8.58
N PHE A 100 -7.08 -9.17 9.89
CA PHE A 100 -6.41 -9.88 10.99
C PHE A 100 -7.31 -9.90 12.23
N PRO A 101 -7.06 -10.80 13.20
CA PRO A 101 -7.70 -10.71 14.51
C PRO A 101 -7.14 -9.53 15.30
N GLY A 102 -7.96 -8.89 16.14
CA GLY A 102 -7.51 -7.75 16.95
C GLY A 102 -8.58 -7.18 17.85
N VAL A 103 -8.29 -5.99 18.40
CA VAL A 103 -9.20 -5.25 19.29
C VAL A 103 -9.56 -3.92 18.63
N VAL A 104 -10.83 -3.60 18.58
CA VAL A 104 -11.30 -2.30 18.08
C VAL A 104 -10.84 -1.20 19.04
N VAL A 105 -10.09 -0.23 18.54
CA VAL A 105 -9.67 0.95 19.32
C VAL A 105 -10.48 2.19 18.97
N ARG A 106 -11.11 2.20 17.80
CA ARG A 106 -12.02 3.26 17.37
C ARG A 106 -13.13 2.69 16.49
N SER A 107 -14.36 3.16 16.71
CA SER A 107 -15.53 2.91 15.88
C SER A 107 -16.43 4.14 15.95
N ASN A 108 -16.55 4.90 14.86
CA ASN A 108 -17.33 6.15 14.85
C ASN A 108 -18.66 5.97 14.10
N LYS A 109 -19.50 5.08 14.62
CA LYS A 109 -20.83 4.76 14.04
C LYS A 109 -21.70 5.98 13.80
N ASP A 110 -21.63 6.96 14.69
CA ASP A 110 -22.46 8.17 14.68
C ASP A 110 -21.94 9.27 13.75
N TYR A 111 -20.83 9.01 13.04
CA TYR A 111 -20.28 9.99 12.09
C TYR A 111 -21.34 10.38 11.05
N LYS A 112 -21.43 11.67 10.79
CA LYS A 112 -22.23 12.27 9.71
C LYS A 112 -21.34 13.15 8.87
N ASP A 113 -21.52 13.08 7.55
CA ASP A 113 -20.82 13.95 6.63
C ASP A 113 -21.15 15.42 6.94
N VAL A 114 -20.13 16.25 6.89
CA VAL A 114 -20.29 17.70 6.92
C VAL A 114 -20.82 18.19 5.57
N ASP A 115 -21.46 19.36 5.57
CA ASP A 115 -21.86 20.02 4.34
C ASP A 115 -20.66 20.27 3.42
N ILE A 116 -20.90 20.28 2.09
CA ILE A 116 -19.83 20.44 1.07
C ILE A 116 -19.03 21.75 1.21
N GLN A 117 -19.65 22.84 1.67
CA GLN A 117 -18.96 24.09 1.91
C GLN A 117 -17.98 23.96 3.09
N ILE A 118 -18.39 23.29 4.16
CA ILE A 118 -17.54 23.00 5.33
C ILE A 118 -16.43 22.05 4.92
N TYR A 119 -16.74 20.98 4.18
CA TYR A 119 -15.75 20.05 3.64
C TYR A 119 -14.66 20.80 2.84
N ASN A 120 -15.07 21.64 1.90
CA ASN A 120 -14.14 22.43 1.09
C ASN A 120 -13.31 23.42 1.94
N SER A 121 -13.85 23.95 3.04
CA SER A 121 -13.09 24.82 3.94
C SER A 121 -11.94 24.06 4.64
N TYR A 122 -12.13 22.81 5.02
CA TYR A 122 -11.07 21.96 5.56
C TYR A 122 -9.98 21.66 4.52
N LEU A 123 -10.38 21.38 3.26
CA LEU A 123 -9.40 21.19 2.18
C LEU A 123 -8.59 22.46 1.92
N LYS A 124 -9.24 23.63 1.94
CA LYS A 124 -8.56 24.93 1.81
C LYS A 124 -7.59 25.18 2.98
N THR A 125 -7.98 24.84 4.20
CA THR A 125 -7.09 24.92 5.37
C THR A 125 -5.87 24.04 5.17
N SER A 126 -6.05 22.80 4.71
CA SER A 126 -4.94 21.88 4.41
C SER A 126 -4.01 22.44 3.34
N ALA A 127 -4.57 23.06 2.29
CA ALA A 127 -3.80 23.70 1.20
C ALA A 127 -2.96 24.87 1.73
N VAL A 128 -3.52 25.74 2.57
CA VAL A 128 -2.81 26.88 3.18
C VAL A 128 -1.68 26.41 4.09
N LEU A 129 -1.88 25.32 4.85
CA LEU A 129 -0.88 24.76 5.74
C LEU A 129 0.17 23.90 5.01
N GLY A 130 -0.02 23.59 3.74
CA GLY A 130 0.84 22.68 2.97
C GLY A 130 0.81 21.23 3.45
N LYS A 131 -0.12 20.87 4.34
CA LYS A 131 -0.35 19.52 4.88
C LYS A 131 -1.77 19.35 5.36
N THR A 132 -2.28 18.14 5.35
CA THR A 132 -3.54 17.81 6.03
C THR A 132 -3.30 17.72 7.54
N PRO A 133 -3.96 18.53 8.39
CA PRO A 133 -3.93 18.36 9.84
C PRO A 133 -4.51 17.01 10.26
N GLU A 134 -3.96 16.40 11.30
CA GLU A 134 -4.34 15.07 11.77
C GLU A 134 -5.81 14.99 12.22
N ASP A 135 -6.30 16.03 12.88
CA ASP A 135 -7.71 16.13 13.30
C ASP A 135 -8.68 16.22 12.11
N ILE A 136 -8.34 16.95 11.06
CA ILE A 136 -9.11 16.99 9.81
C ILE A 136 -9.07 15.60 9.14
N TYR A 137 -7.88 14.99 9.08
CA TYR A 137 -7.75 13.67 8.48
C TYR A 137 -8.60 12.64 9.20
N SER A 138 -8.37 12.49 10.51
CA SER A 138 -8.98 11.45 11.32
C SER A 138 -10.48 11.64 11.58
N ASN A 139 -10.94 12.90 11.75
CA ASN A 139 -12.32 13.14 12.17
C ASN A 139 -13.25 13.54 11.02
N ILE A 140 -12.71 13.97 9.87
CA ILE A 140 -13.51 14.41 8.72
C ILE A 140 -13.24 13.52 7.52
N LEU A 141 -11.97 13.43 7.06
CA LEU A 141 -11.66 12.80 5.78
C LEU A 141 -11.74 11.27 5.79
N LEU A 142 -11.55 10.60 6.92
CA LEU A 142 -11.78 9.15 7.02
C LEU A 142 -13.27 8.77 7.04
N GLY A 143 -14.17 9.70 7.35
CA GLY A 143 -15.60 9.41 7.41
C GLY A 143 -15.95 8.43 8.53
N LYS A 144 -16.93 7.55 8.30
CA LYS A 144 -17.17 6.39 9.18
C LYS A 144 -16.00 5.46 9.07
N ALA A 145 -15.31 5.22 10.17
CA ALA A 145 -14.11 4.42 10.20
C ALA A 145 -14.05 3.50 11.42
N VAL A 146 -13.42 2.35 11.21
CA VAL A 146 -13.04 1.39 12.24
C VAL A 146 -11.51 1.33 12.28
N VAL A 147 -10.93 1.40 13.47
CA VAL A 147 -9.49 1.21 13.70
C VAL A 147 -9.32 0.00 14.60
N ILE A 148 -8.52 -0.97 14.15
CA ILE A 148 -8.27 -2.22 14.86
C ILE A 148 -6.78 -2.32 15.19
N ASP A 149 -6.49 -2.61 16.45
CA ASP A 149 -5.16 -2.90 16.96
C ASP A 149 -4.94 -4.40 17.00
N HIS A 150 -3.91 -4.87 16.31
CA HIS A 150 -3.51 -6.27 16.23
C HIS A 150 -2.34 -6.61 17.16
N GLY A 151 -1.85 -5.63 17.93
CA GLY A 151 -0.65 -5.80 18.74
C GLY A 151 0.54 -6.26 17.89
N TYR A 152 1.31 -7.18 18.43
CA TYR A 152 2.48 -7.79 17.79
C TYR A 152 2.17 -9.17 17.17
N SER A 153 0.87 -9.47 16.93
CA SER A 153 0.46 -10.77 16.38
C SER A 153 0.73 -10.91 14.87
N VAL A 154 0.92 -9.80 14.16
CA VAL A 154 1.14 -9.76 12.71
C VAL A 154 2.63 -9.68 12.36
N VAL A 155 3.38 -8.90 13.11
CA VAL A 155 4.83 -8.71 13.00
C VAL A 155 5.41 -8.64 14.42
N ASP A 156 6.60 -9.20 14.66
CA ASP A 156 7.20 -9.23 16.01
C ASP A 156 7.72 -7.86 16.45
N GLU A 157 8.32 -7.12 15.52
CA GLU A 157 9.03 -5.88 15.82
C GLU A 157 8.11 -4.65 15.91
N PHE A 158 6.87 -4.76 15.42
CA PHE A 158 5.93 -3.65 15.31
C PHE A 158 4.54 -4.01 15.82
N ARG A 159 3.97 -3.10 16.57
CA ARG A 159 2.52 -3.10 16.81
C ARG A 159 1.82 -2.74 15.50
N VAL A 160 0.94 -3.60 15.04
CA VAL A 160 0.22 -3.39 13.78
C VAL A 160 -1.18 -2.84 14.04
N ILE A 161 -1.55 -1.79 13.31
CA ILE A 161 -2.84 -1.13 13.38
C ILE A 161 -3.42 -1.05 11.97
N THR A 162 -4.71 -1.40 11.80
CA THR A 162 -5.41 -1.21 10.51
C THR A 162 -6.55 -0.22 10.64
N VAL A 163 -6.79 0.54 9.57
CA VAL A 163 -7.87 1.51 9.42
C VAL A 163 -8.77 1.07 8.26
N TYR A 164 -10.07 1.09 8.50
CA TYR A 164 -11.11 0.80 7.50
C TYR A 164 -12.01 2.02 7.44
N ALA A 165 -11.95 2.78 6.36
CA ALA A 165 -12.57 4.10 6.25
C ALA A 165 -13.57 4.21 5.10
N HIS A 166 -14.29 5.32 5.05
CA HIS A 166 -15.37 5.64 4.10
C HIS A 166 -16.57 4.68 4.19
N LEU A 167 -16.76 4.01 5.33
CA LEU A 167 -17.83 3.05 5.48
C LEU A 167 -19.22 3.71 5.40
N SER A 168 -20.20 3.02 4.81
CA SER A 168 -21.62 3.41 4.88
C SER A 168 -22.26 2.97 6.19
N GLU A 169 -21.81 1.83 6.71
CA GLU A 169 -22.32 1.21 7.93
C GLU A 169 -21.20 0.52 8.69
N ILE A 170 -21.26 0.53 10.03
CA ILE A 170 -20.38 -0.24 10.93
C ILE A 170 -21.30 -1.22 11.67
N SER A 171 -20.89 -2.51 11.72
CA SER A 171 -21.66 -3.57 12.38
C SER A 171 -21.87 -3.29 13.87
N GLU A 172 -23.00 -3.74 14.42
CA GLU A 172 -23.42 -3.43 15.80
C GLU A 172 -22.44 -3.97 16.86
N ASP A 173 -21.82 -5.10 16.60
CA ASP A 173 -20.83 -5.75 17.47
C ASP A 173 -19.42 -5.13 17.37
N VAL A 174 -19.22 -4.12 16.51
CA VAL A 174 -17.93 -3.42 16.31
C VAL A 174 -17.92 -2.12 17.10
N PHE A 175 -17.44 -2.14 18.34
CA PHE A 175 -17.33 -0.99 19.26
C PHE A 175 -15.95 -0.99 19.95
N PRO A 176 -15.47 0.13 20.47
CA PRO A 176 -14.18 0.19 21.18
C PRO A 176 -14.08 -0.85 22.29
N GLY A 177 -13.03 -1.68 22.26
CA GLY A 177 -12.83 -2.82 23.16
C GLY A 177 -13.36 -4.15 22.63
N ALA A 178 -14.16 -4.19 21.55
CA ALA A 178 -14.61 -5.44 20.94
C ALA A 178 -13.44 -6.23 20.36
N ILE A 179 -13.44 -7.55 20.56
CA ILE A 179 -12.50 -8.49 19.94
C ILE A 179 -13.04 -8.88 18.58
N ILE A 180 -12.22 -8.73 17.55
CA ILE A 180 -12.57 -9.03 16.15
C ILE A 180 -11.73 -10.22 15.67
N ASN A 181 -12.37 -11.16 15.00
CA ASN A 181 -11.70 -12.26 14.33
C ASN A 181 -11.27 -11.87 12.91
N ARG A 182 -10.24 -12.52 12.38
CA ARG A 182 -9.89 -12.43 10.95
C ARG A 182 -11.07 -12.90 10.10
N GLY A 183 -11.43 -12.16 9.05
CA GLY A 183 -12.59 -12.46 8.19
C GLY A 183 -13.94 -12.05 8.77
N GLN A 184 -14.02 -11.57 10.02
CA GLN A 184 -15.26 -11.05 10.58
C GLN A 184 -15.70 -9.80 9.84
N VAL A 185 -16.95 -9.75 9.39
CA VAL A 185 -17.54 -8.55 8.76
C VAL A 185 -17.67 -7.44 9.80
N ILE A 186 -17.05 -6.31 9.53
CA ILE A 186 -17.01 -5.15 10.43
C ILE A 186 -17.85 -3.97 9.96
N GLY A 187 -18.35 -4.01 8.73
CA GLY A 187 -19.15 -2.95 8.15
C GLY A 187 -19.35 -3.13 6.66
N LYS A 188 -19.76 -2.05 6.00
CA LYS A 188 -20.06 -2.01 4.57
C LYS A 188 -19.34 -0.84 3.91
N ALA A 189 -18.85 -1.04 2.67
CA ALA A 189 -18.25 0.01 1.86
C ALA A 189 -19.20 1.17 1.63
N GLY A 190 -18.67 2.36 1.57
CA GLY A 190 -19.41 3.59 1.35
C GLY A 190 -18.55 4.69 0.74
N ASN A 191 -18.91 5.93 1.02
CA ASN A 191 -18.20 7.12 0.56
C ASN A 191 -18.18 8.25 1.61
N THR A 192 -18.47 7.95 2.88
CA THR A 192 -18.45 8.96 3.94
C THR A 192 -17.07 9.58 4.09
N GLY A 193 -16.98 10.84 4.47
CA GLY A 193 -15.72 11.59 4.58
C GLY A 193 -15.09 11.99 3.24
N THR A 194 -15.77 11.75 2.13
CA THR A 194 -15.35 12.20 0.79
C THR A 194 -16.18 13.38 0.30
N SER A 195 -15.77 14.02 -0.80
CA SER A 195 -16.60 15.04 -1.44
C SER A 195 -17.96 14.50 -1.89
N SER A 196 -18.02 13.24 -2.29
CA SER A 196 -19.28 12.59 -2.68
C SER A 196 -20.17 12.32 -1.48
N GLY A 197 -19.62 11.98 -0.32
CA GLY A 197 -20.33 11.89 0.96
C GLY A 197 -20.90 13.25 1.36
N ALA A 198 -20.06 14.30 1.36
CA ALA A 198 -20.47 15.68 1.65
C ALA A 198 -21.55 16.24 0.68
N LEU A 199 -21.62 15.71 -0.55
CA LEU A 199 -22.67 16.01 -1.54
C LEU A 199 -23.87 15.08 -1.42
N ASN A 200 -23.83 14.08 -0.54
CA ASN A 200 -24.87 13.06 -0.38
C ASN A 200 -25.31 12.41 -1.71
N ASN A 201 -24.35 12.04 -2.57
CA ASN A 201 -24.63 11.53 -3.94
C ASN A 201 -24.19 10.09 -4.01
N GLY A 202 -24.10 9.19 -3.47
CA GLY A 202 -23.76 7.75 -3.56
C GLY A 202 -22.67 7.36 -4.58
N LYS A 203 -21.91 8.33 -5.14
CA LYS A 203 -20.83 8.09 -6.11
C LYS A 203 -19.50 7.81 -5.40
N GLY A 204 -18.56 7.20 -6.12
CA GLY A 204 -17.19 7.02 -5.65
C GLY A 204 -17.07 6.14 -4.41
N SER A 205 -18.00 5.19 -4.20
CA SER A 205 -17.92 4.23 -3.12
C SER A 205 -16.65 3.38 -3.23
N HIS A 206 -15.95 3.22 -2.12
CA HIS A 206 -14.75 2.39 -2.00
C HIS A 206 -14.44 2.12 -0.51
N LEU A 207 -13.58 1.16 -0.25
CA LEU A 207 -12.93 1.03 1.05
C LEU A 207 -11.55 1.68 0.96
N HIS A 208 -11.29 2.70 1.78
CA HIS A 208 -9.92 3.13 2.07
C HIS A 208 -9.38 2.29 3.24
N TRP A 209 -8.31 1.54 2.99
CA TRP A 209 -7.72 0.64 3.97
C TRP A 209 -6.26 0.97 4.21
N GLU A 210 -5.87 1.17 5.46
CA GLU A 210 -4.49 1.41 5.87
C GLU A 210 -3.97 0.31 6.78
N MET A 211 -2.66 0.06 6.73
CA MET A 211 -1.94 -0.78 7.68
C MET A 211 -0.70 -0.02 8.15
N HIS A 212 -0.63 0.20 9.45
CA HIS A 212 0.45 0.93 10.09
C HIS A 212 1.30 0.01 10.96
N PHE A 213 2.59 0.29 11.00
CA PHE A 213 3.62 -0.35 11.81
C PHE A 213 4.15 0.66 12.82
N ASP A 214 3.90 0.44 14.10
CA ASP A 214 4.23 1.35 15.20
C ASP A 214 5.25 0.69 16.13
N ASN A 215 6.39 1.33 16.36
CA ASN A 215 7.45 0.87 17.27
C ASN A 215 7.55 1.69 18.54
N ASN A 216 6.52 2.47 18.89
CA ASN A 216 6.40 3.44 19.99
C ASN A 216 7.22 4.74 19.79
N THR A 217 8.09 4.83 18.79
CA THR A 217 8.83 6.04 18.44
C THR A 217 8.34 6.58 17.10
N ASP A 218 8.27 5.71 16.12
CA ASP A 218 7.92 6.03 14.75
C ASP A 218 6.76 5.18 14.27
N ARG A 219 5.99 5.72 13.33
CA ARG A 219 4.91 5.00 12.65
C ARG A 219 5.13 5.03 11.16
N TYR A 220 5.14 3.85 10.56
CA TYR A 220 5.25 3.64 9.11
C TYR A 220 3.95 3.07 8.56
N TYR A 221 3.71 3.20 7.25
CA TYR A 221 2.55 2.57 6.62
C TYR A 221 2.99 1.59 5.54
N LEU A 222 2.14 0.60 5.28
CA LEU A 222 2.36 -0.41 4.25
C LEU A 222 2.61 0.24 2.88
N GLY A 223 3.71 -0.11 2.25
CA GLY A 223 4.12 0.43 0.96
C GLY A 223 4.86 1.76 1.02
N GLN A 224 5.07 2.35 2.20
CA GLN A 224 5.72 3.66 2.33
C GLN A 224 7.07 3.70 1.60
N ASN A 225 7.24 4.71 0.72
CA ASN A 225 8.44 4.98 -0.09
C ASN A 225 8.86 3.84 -1.04
N ILE A 226 7.99 2.85 -1.27
CA ILE A 226 8.24 1.83 -2.29
C ILE A 226 7.66 2.32 -3.61
N PRO A 227 8.49 2.46 -4.68
CA PRO A 227 8.00 2.89 -5.98
C PRO A 227 7.29 1.76 -6.73
N ASN A 228 6.41 2.11 -7.68
CA ASN A 228 5.92 1.16 -8.67
C ASN A 228 7.02 0.82 -9.71
N PRO A 229 7.03 -0.40 -10.26
CA PRO A 229 6.05 -1.48 -10.06
C PRO A 229 6.28 -2.34 -8.80
N SER A 230 7.40 -2.14 -8.04
CA SER A 230 7.73 -2.98 -6.87
C SER A 230 6.62 -2.94 -5.82
N LEU A 231 6.03 -1.77 -5.57
CA LEU A 231 4.91 -1.64 -4.63
C LEU A 231 3.77 -2.60 -4.98
N TYR A 232 3.25 -2.52 -6.20
CA TYR A 232 2.14 -3.39 -6.64
C TYR A 232 2.51 -4.88 -6.56
N LEU A 233 3.71 -5.26 -7.00
CA LEU A 233 4.18 -6.64 -6.96
C LEU A 233 4.30 -7.17 -5.53
N ASN A 234 4.79 -6.35 -4.60
CA ASN A 234 4.88 -6.69 -3.19
C ASN A 234 3.49 -6.87 -2.57
N LEU A 235 2.57 -5.93 -2.80
CA LEU A 235 1.20 -6.02 -2.32
C LEU A 235 0.52 -7.29 -2.85
N LYS A 236 0.66 -7.60 -4.13
CA LYS A 236 0.09 -8.82 -4.72
C LYS A 236 0.59 -10.11 -4.09
N LYS A 237 1.84 -10.14 -3.56
CA LYS A 237 2.42 -11.31 -2.89
C LYS A 237 1.85 -11.54 -1.48
N ILE A 238 1.46 -10.47 -0.78
CA ILE A 238 1.09 -10.55 0.64
C ILE A 238 -0.41 -10.65 0.88
N PHE A 239 -1.23 -10.24 -0.08
CA PHE A 239 -2.68 -10.35 0.03
C PHE A 239 -3.20 -11.70 -0.45
N VAL A 240 -4.21 -12.25 0.28
CA VAL A 240 -4.92 -13.48 -0.08
C VAL A 240 -6.42 -13.23 -0.07
N LYS A 241 -7.12 -13.97 -0.93
CA LYS A 241 -8.57 -14.16 -0.87
C LYS A 241 -8.91 -15.32 0.07
N GLU A 242 -10.09 -15.32 0.62
CA GLU A 242 -10.66 -16.52 1.22
C GLU A 242 -10.94 -17.61 0.19
#